data_397961b4b82e2bf5bacee728d12329ea
#
_entry.id   397961b4b82e2bf5bacee728d12329ea
#
_cell.length_a   1.000
_cell.length_b   1.000
_cell.length_c   1.000
_cell.angle_alpha   90.00
_cell.angle_beta   90.00
_cell.angle_gamma   90.00
#
_symmetry.space_group_name_H-M   'P 1'
#
loop_
_entity.id
_entity.type
_entity.pdbx_description
1 polymer ?
#
loop_
_entity_poly.entity_id
_entity_poly.type
_entity_poly.pdbx_seq_one_letter_code
_entity_poly.pdbx_strand_id
1 'polypeptide(L)'
;MKVIYVNHTIPLYTHPLLQKIVDKGCELVMLLPLGDNGTVGKGVEVSQSNNNAYRICFSSSSKRWYGKVALMDLKSILIQERPDILMIGWPYMLQFFFERELRKTVKHFNIKLIFQEIPFQTPPFGQLSYFKEHPCYNEDMELISSGIRFKLQALLTMYIRKRIYRLVSATINYATCAYDILPSYGVNKESIFVRYNTGDTDALFDARKQIEKKERMLSERPRIIHVGRLVKWKRVDILIEAFKTVIKEIPDCELVIVGKGPEKDSLTQQVIEYGLDNNVVFTGGIYDPLVLGQYMYESSVYVLAGMGGLSINDAMGYSLPIICSVCDGTEKDLVTDGVNGYFFKEGSATDLAEKIIAILSNPTKAKQMGEESYRVIRDKINLGTVSQRYIDAFNYVMNQ
;
A
#
# COMPACT_ATOMS: atom_id res chain seq x y z
N MET A 1 12.08 -13.85 -20.29
CA MET A 1 13.13 -13.30 -19.41
C MET A 1 12.96 -13.87 -18.01
N LYS A 2 14.08 -14.10 -17.32
CA LYS A 2 14.11 -14.68 -15.98
C LYS A 2 14.38 -13.59 -14.94
N VAL A 3 13.49 -13.47 -13.97
CA VAL A 3 13.55 -12.43 -12.92
C VAL A 3 13.66 -13.10 -11.56
N ILE A 4 14.70 -12.77 -10.79
CA ILE A 4 14.72 -13.05 -9.36
C ILE A 4 14.21 -11.81 -8.61
N TYR A 5 13.15 -12.00 -7.84
CA TYR A 5 12.59 -10.97 -6.98
C TYR A 5 12.85 -11.30 -5.51
N VAL A 6 13.72 -10.51 -4.89
CA VAL A 6 14.08 -10.64 -3.47
C VAL A 6 13.05 -9.89 -2.63
N ASN A 7 12.39 -10.61 -1.73
CA ASN A 7 11.44 -10.02 -0.81
C ASN A 7 11.58 -10.67 0.59
N HIS A 8 10.96 -10.08 1.58
CA HIS A 8 10.96 -10.60 2.95
C HIS A 8 9.91 -11.72 3.12
N THR A 9 8.75 -11.53 2.51
CA THR A 9 7.62 -12.46 2.52
C THR A 9 6.70 -12.17 1.34
N ILE A 10 5.74 -13.06 1.07
CA ILE A 10 4.73 -12.89 0.02
C ILE A 10 3.34 -12.78 0.68
N PRO A 11 2.78 -11.56 0.84
CA PRO A 11 1.40 -11.40 1.29
C PRO A 11 0.42 -12.05 0.32
N LEU A 12 -0.67 -12.62 0.84
CA LEU A 12 -1.70 -13.30 0.02
C LEU A 12 -2.23 -12.42 -1.11
N TYR A 13 -2.47 -11.15 -0.84
CA TYR A 13 -3.00 -10.20 -1.84
C TYR A 13 -2.05 -9.91 -3.01
N THR A 14 -0.75 -10.30 -2.92
CA THR A 14 0.22 -10.10 -4.01
C THR A 14 0.26 -11.25 -5.02
N HIS A 15 -0.28 -12.42 -4.68
CA HIS A 15 -0.24 -13.60 -5.57
C HIS A 15 -0.89 -13.35 -6.93
N PRO A 16 -2.09 -12.73 -7.03
CA PRO A 16 -2.71 -12.44 -8.33
C PRO A 16 -1.83 -11.54 -9.22
N LEU A 17 -1.14 -10.56 -8.63
CA LEU A 17 -0.22 -9.70 -9.36
C LEU A 17 1.01 -10.48 -9.88
N LEU A 18 1.62 -11.33 -9.04
CA LEU A 18 2.76 -12.15 -9.45
C LEU A 18 2.37 -13.13 -10.55
N GLN A 19 1.17 -13.73 -10.46
CA GLN A 19 0.59 -14.56 -11.52
C GLN A 19 0.48 -13.79 -12.85
N LYS A 20 -0.09 -12.58 -12.82
CA LYS A 20 -0.21 -11.72 -14.03
C LYS A 20 1.14 -11.35 -14.66
N ILE A 21 2.20 -11.20 -13.84
CA ILE A 21 3.56 -10.97 -14.36
C ILE A 21 4.07 -12.21 -15.10
N VAL A 22 3.83 -13.42 -14.56
CA VAL A 22 4.19 -14.69 -15.21
C VAL A 22 3.39 -14.89 -16.50
N ASP A 23 2.08 -14.65 -16.48
CA ASP A 23 1.20 -14.75 -17.65
C ASP A 23 1.66 -13.86 -18.81
N LYS A 24 2.40 -12.79 -18.52
CA LYS A 24 3.03 -11.89 -19.51
C LYS A 24 4.40 -12.40 -20.03
N GLY A 25 4.77 -13.65 -19.74
CA GLY A 25 5.95 -14.31 -20.27
C GLY A 25 7.23 -14.14 -19.45
N CYS A 26 7.12 -13.81 -18.16
CA CYS A 26 8.26 -13.78 -17.24
C CYS A 26 8.42 -15.11 -16.49
N GLU A 27 9.63 -15.68 -16.49
CA GLU A 27 10.02 -16.70 -15.52
C GLU A 27 10.36 -16.00 -14.20
N LEU A 28 9.44 -16.08 -13.23
CA LEU A 28 9.59 -15.38 -11.95
C LEU A 28 10.04 -16.34 -10.85
N VAL A 29 11.10 -15.95 -10.14
CA VAL A 29 11.61 -16.66 -8.96
C VAL A 29 11.56 -15.68 -7.78
N MET A 30 10.73 -16.00 -6.79
CA MET A 30 10.68 -15.27 -5.52
C MET A 30 11.76 -15.81 -4.58
N LEU A 31 12.65 -14.95 -4.12
CA LEU A 31 13.71 -15.33 -3.17
C LEU A 31 13.42 -14.75 -1.79
N LEU A 32 13.23 -15.63 -0.82
CA LEU A 32 12.80 -15.28 0.54
C LEU A 32 13.82 -15.77 1.59
N PRO A 33 13.91 -15.13 2.77
CA PRO A 33 14.67 -15.66 3.89
C PRO A 33 14.02 -16.94 4.43
N LEU A 34 14.85 -17.95 4.76
CA LEU A 34 14.40 -19.18 5.37
C LEU A 34 14.05 -18.93 6.85
N GLY A 35 12.90 -19.42 7.30
CA GLY A 35 12.49 -19.42 8.71
C GLY A 35 12.07 -18.07 9.28
N ASP A 36 12.15 -17.01 8.52
CA ASP A 36 11.62 -15.72 8.92
C ASP A 36 10.17 -15.60 8.43
N ASN A 37 9.22 -16.04 9.25
CA ASN A 37 7.80 -15.75 9.03
C ASN A 37 7.51 -14.27 9.27
N GLY A 38 8.40 -13.41 8.75
CA GLY A 38 8.36 -11.97 8.90
C GLY A 38 6.96 -11.46 8.63
N THR A 39 6.33 -10.95 9.66
CA THR A 39 5.04 -10.32 9.54
C THR A 39 5.21 -9.04 8.72
N VAL A 40 4.57 -8.96 7.56
CA VAL A 40 4.33 -7.69 6.87
C VAL A 40 3.30 -6.93 7.71
N GLY A 41 3.74 -6.36 8.82
CA GLY A 41 2.87 -5.80 9.85
C GLY A 41 2.03 -6.86 10.59
N LYS A 42 1.56 -6.57 11.80
CA LYS A 42 0.70 -7.48 12.58
C LYS A 42 -0.58 -7.81 11.79
N GLY A 43 -0.84 -9.09 11.52
CA GLY A 43 -2.10 -9.59 10.95
C GLY A 43 -2.20 -9.59 9.41
N VAL A 44 -1.10 -9.51 8.67
CA VAL A 44 -1.09 -9.83 7.22
C VAL A 44 -0.84 -11.32 7.05
N GLU A 45 -1.78 -12.03 6.42
CA GLU A 45 -1.63 -13.46 6.12
C GLU A 45 -0.57 -13.66 5.04
N VAL A 46 0.30 -14.64 5.29
CA VAL A 46 1.40 -15.03 4.39
C VAL A 46 1.08 -16.40 3.82
N SER A 47 1.22 -16.56 2.52
CA SER A 47 1.03 -17.84 1.87
C SER A 47 2.27 -18.73 1.99
N GLN A 48 2.03 -19.99 2.33
CA GLN A 48 3.00 -21.10 2.20
C GLN A 48 2.65 -22.04 1.03
N SER A 49 1.73 -21.65 0.16
CA SER A 49 1.19 -22.52 -0.88
C SER A 49 2.22 -22.73 -2.01
N ASN A 50 2.52 -24.00 -2.29
CA ASN A 50 3.39 -24.46 -3.39
C ASN A 50 2.69 -24.48 -4.76
N ASN A 51 1.46 -24.03 -4.87
CA ASN A 51 0.69 -24.09 -6.11
C ASN A 51 0.68 -22.72 -6.83
N ASN A 52 1.86 -22.20 -7.09
CA ASN A 52 2.04 -20.89 -7.73
C ASN A 52 2.61 -21.08 -9.14
N ALA A 53 2.21 -20.24 -10.08
CA ALA A 53 2.82 -20.20 -11.41
C ALA A 53 4.27 -19.73 -11.39
N TYR A 54 4.74 -19.17 -10.28
CA TYR A 54 6.12 -18.76 -10.06
C TYR A 54 6.79 -19.67 -9.02
N ARG A 55 8.12 -19.78 -9.10
CA ARG A 55 8.92 -20.59 -8.19
C ARG A 55 9.30 -19.77 -6.94
N ILE A 56 9.31 -20.43 -5.79
CA ILE A 56 9.80 -19.86 -4.52
C ILE A 56 11.11 -20.55 -4.17
N CYS A 57 12.15 -19.76 -3.92
CA CYS A 57 13.44 -20.20 -3.40
C CYS A 57 13.65 -19.58 -2.01
N PHE A 58 14.30 -20.33 -1.13
CA PHE A 58 14.65 -19.85 0.20
C PHE A 58 16.16 -19.74 0.34
N SER A 59 16.62 -18.72 1.08
CA SER A 59 18.00 -18.53 1.48
C SER A 59 18.09 -18.46 2.99
N SER A 60 19.12 -19.07 3.57
CA SER A 60 19.47 -18.79 4.94
C SER A 60 19.72 -17.29 5.12
N SER A 61 19.39 -16.77 6.29
CA SER A 61 19.49 -15.33 6.56
C SER A 61 20.25 -15.06 7.85
N SER A 62 20.99 -13.93 7.89
CA SER A 62 21.67 -13.50 9.10
C SER A 62 21.67 -11.96 9.23
N LYS A 63 21.64 -11.48 10.48
CA LYS A 63 21.79 -10.07 10.78
C LYS A 63 23.26 -9.65 10.59
N ARG A 64 23.50 -8.64 9.77
CA ARG A 64 24.85 -8.11 9.50
C ARG A 64 25.21 -6.99 10.45
N TRP A 65 26.50 -6.60 10.44
CA TRP A 65 27.06 -5.52 11.27
C TRP A 65 26.32 -4.17 11.12
N TYR A 66 25.70 -3.91 9.96
CA TYR A 66 24.86 -2.72 9.71
C TYR A 66 23.43 -2.86 10.24
N GLY A 67 23.16 -3.87 11.06
CA GLY A 67 21.91 -4.05 11.78
C GLY A 67 20.71 -4.56 10.96
N LYS A 68 20.91 -4.94 9.70
CA LYS A 68 19.86 -5.46 8.81
C LYS A 68 20.13 -6.89 8.38
N VAL A 69 19.07 -7.60 8.02
CA VAL A 69 19.13 -8.99 7.53
C VAL A 69 19.71 -9.04 6.13
N ALA A 70 20.54 -10.06 5.87
CA ALA A 70 21.11 -10.38 4.57
C ALA A 70 20.84 -11.86 4.23
N LEU A 71 20.72 -12.16 2.94
CA LEU A 71 20.52 -13.51 2.40
C LEU A 71 21.90 -14.13 2.12
N MET A 72 22.22 -15.20 2.85
CA MET A 72 23.55 -15.80 2.82
C MET A 72 23.86 -16.51 1.50
N ASP A 73 22.83 -17.05 0.85
CA ASP A 73 22.95 -17.83 -0.37
C ASP A 73 22.69 -17.03 -1.65
N LEU A 74 22.45 -15.70 -1.53
CA LEU A 74 22.09 -14.85 -2.68
C LEU A 74 23.11 -14.97 -3.82
N LYS A 75 24.41 -14.93 -3.50
CA LYS A 75 25.47 -15.05 -4.53
C LYS A 75 25.45 -16.39 -5.24
N SER A 76 25.34 -17.51 -4.52
CA SER A 76 25.30 -18.86 -5.10
C SER A 76 24.04 -19.07 -5.93
N ILE A 77 22.90 -18.56 -5.47
CA ILE A 77 21.64 -18.59 -6.22
C ILE A 77 21.77 -17.81 -7.53
N LEU A 78 22.37 -16.61 -7.55
CA LEU A 78 22.59 -15.87 -8.78
C LEU A 78 23.52 -16.59 -9.77
N ILE A 79 24.54 -17.29 -9.29
CA ILE A 79 25.44 -18.09 -10.12
C ILE A 79 24.70 -19.28 -10.75
N GLN A 80 23.87 -19.96 -9.95
CA GLN A 80 23.10 -21.13 -10.39
C GLN A 80 21.97 -20.76 -11.35
N GLU A 81 21.18 -19.76 -10.97
CA GLU A 81 19.95 -19.38 -11.68
C GLU A 81 20.20 -18.51 -12.93
N ARG A 82 21.29 -17.73 -12.94
CA ARG A 82 21.67 -16.81 -14.02
C ARG A 82 20.48 -16.00 -14.52
N PRO A 83 19.82 -15.20 -13.62
CA PRO A 83 18.68 -14.41 -14.05
C PRO A 83 19.11 -13.29 -14.97
N ASP A 84 18.19 -12.83 -15.81
CA ASP A 84 18.37 -11.60 -16.61
C ASP A 84 18.27 -10.37 -15.70
N ILE A 85 17.35 -10.43 -14.73
CA ILE A 85 17.03 -9.31 -13.84
C ILE A 85 17.06 -9.77 -12.37
N LEU A 86 17.72 -8.98 -11.52
CA LEU A 86 17.61 -9.03 -10.07
C LEU A 86 16.80 -7.84 -9.59
N MET A 87 15.58 -8.06 -9.12
CA MET A 87 14.75 -7.07 -8.47
C MET A 87 14.89 -7.20 -6.95
N ILE A 88 15.28 -6.11 -6.30
CA ILE A 88 15.63 -6.11 -4.89
C ILE A 88 15.17 -4.80 -4.23
N GLY A 89 14.65 -4.90 -3.00
CA GLY A 89 14.20 -3.76 -2.22
C GLY A 89 15.02 -3.53 -0.96
N TRP A 90 14.64 -2.53 -0.21
CA TRP A 90 15.15 -2.32 1.13
C TRP A 90 14.62 -3.40 2.09
N PRO A 91 15.44 -4.00 3.02
CA PRO A 91 16.81 -3.65 3.37
C PRO A 91 17.89 -4.41 2.57
N TYR A 92 17.54 -5.37 1.71
CA TYR A 92 18.50 -6.25 1.02
C TYR A 92 19.45 -5.49 0.08
N MET A 93 19.05 -4.30 -0.37
CA MET A 93 19.90 -3.45 -1.17
C MET A 93 21.17 -2.99 -0.41
N LEU A 94 21.15 -2.95 0.92
CA LEU A 94 22.35 -2.72 1.72
C LEU A 94 23.35 -3.86 1.60
N GLN A 95 22.88 -5.11 1.55
CA GLN A 95 23.73 -6.27 1.30
C GLN A 95 24.45 -6.11 -0.04
N PHE A 96 23.70 -5.83 -1.10
CA PHE A 96 24.27 -5.57 -2.42
C PHE A 96 25.30 -4.42 -2.40
N PHE A 97 25.01 -3.34 -1.68
CA PHE A 97 25.91 -2.20 -1.55
C PHE A 97 27.22 -2.55 -0.83
N PHE A 98 27.18 -3.32 0.26
CA PHE A 98 28.37 -3.65 1.06
C PHE A 98 29.14 -4.85 0.55
N GLU A 99 28.53 -5.82 -0.13
CA GLU A 99 29.19 -7.04 -0.59
C GLU A 99 29.77 -6.89 -2.01
N ARG A 100 31.10 -6.65 -2.07
CA ARG A 100 31.81 -6.48 -3.36
C ARG A 100 31.69 -7.69 -4.27
N GLU A 101 31.77 -8.91 -3.71
CA GLU A 101 31.72 -10.15 -4.49
C GLU A 101 30.34 -10.35 -5.13
N LEU A 102 29.26 -9.98 -4.44
CA LEU A 102 27.91 -9.99 -5.00
C LEU A 102 27.80 -9.05 -6.21
N ARG A 103 28.34 -7.83 -6.09
CA ARG A 103 28.38 -6.86 -7.23
C ARG A 103 29.21 -7.37 -8.40
N LYS A 104 30.33 -8.06 -8.14
CA LYS A 104 31.14 -8.67 -9.21
C LYS A 104 30.37 -9.78 -9.93
N THR A 105 29.61 -10.59 -9.20
CA THR A 105 28.78 -11.64 -9.77
C THR A 105 27.71 -11.07 -10.68
N VAL A 106 26.97 -10.03 -10.22
CA VAL A 106 25.95 -9.34 -11.02
C VAL A 106 26.56 -8.75 -12.30
N LYS A 107 27.72 -8.09 -12.19
CA LYS A 107 28.45 -7.56 -13.36
C LYS A 107 28.95 -8.66 -14.31
N HIS A 108 29.51 -9.75 -13.78
CA HIS A 108 30.06 -10.84 -14.58
C HIS A 108 28.99 -11.53 -15.44
N PHE A 109 27.79 -11.72 -14.91
CA PHE A 109 26.68 -12.34 -15.62
C PHE A 109 25.78 -11.32 -16.33
N ASN A 110 26.15 -10.03 -16.37
CA ASN A 110 25.36 -8.94 -16.95
C ASN A 110 23.91 -8.88 -16.42
N ILE A 111 23.69 -9.21 -15.15
CA ILE A 111 22.37 -9.19 -14.53
C ILE A 111 21.95 -7.73 -14.35
N LYS A 112 20.79 -7.36 -14.87
CA LYS A 112 20.21 -6.02 -14.72
C LYS A 112 19.63 -5.87 -13.31
N LEU A 113 19.90 -4.74 -12.67
CA LEU A 113 19.47 -4.49 -11.28
C LEU A 113 18.32 -3.50 -11.25
N ILE A 114 17.18 -3.91 -10.68
CA ILE A 114 16.02 -3.05 -10.43
C ILE A 114 15.83 -2.88 -8.92
N PHE A 115 15.71 -1.64 -8.48
CA PHE A 115 15.43 -1.33 -7.09
C PHE A 115 13.93 -1.03 -6.89
N GLN A 116 13.27 -1.85 -6.05
CA GLN A 116 11.90 -1.59 -5.65
C GLN A 116 11.86 -0.73 -4.40
N GLU A 117 11.13 0.38 -4.46
CA GLU A 117 11.14 1.40 -3.43
C GLU A 117 9.73 1.86 -3.03
N ILE A 118 9.63 2.35 -1.79
CA ILE A 118 8.49 3.08 -1.25
C ILE A 118 8.94 4.54 -1.07
N PRO A 119 8.78 5.39 -2.08
CA PRO A 119 9.50 6.68 -2.14
C PRO A 119 9.02 7.70 -1.12
N PHE A 120 7.76 7.68 -0.68
CA PHE A 120 7.21 8.66 0.27
C PHE A 120 7.87 8.62 1.67
N GLN A 121 8.57 7.54 2.01
CA GLN A 121 9.38 7.45 3.25
C GLN A 121 10.80 7.97 3.05
N THR A 122 11.14 8.44 1.85
CA THR A 122 12.47 8.88 1.48
C THR A 122 12.42 10.38 1.18
N PRO A 123 13.06 11.23 1.96
CA PRO A 123 13.10 12.67 1.65
C PRO A 123 13.94 12.93 0.40
N PRO A 124 13.72 14.04 -0.32
CA PRO A 124 14.64 14.49 -1.34
C PRO A 124 16.06 14.65 -0.77
N PHE A 125 17.08 14.39 -1.56
CA PHE A 125 18.47 14.36 -1.07
C PHE A 125 18.87 15.68 -0.39
N GLY A 126 19.32 15.59 0.85
CA GLY A 126 19.76 16.73 1.66
C GLY A 126 18.62 17.52 2.33
N GLN A 127 17.35 17.23 2.07
CA GLN A 127 16.21 17.98 2.59
C GLN A 127 15.64 17.37 3.87
N LEU A 128 16.29 17.63 5.01
CA LEU A 128 15.77 17.17 6.32
C LEU A 128 14.47 17.87 6.74
N SER A 129 14.17 19.05 6.17
CA SER A 129 12.89 19.75 6.39
C SER A 129 11.68 18.95 5.94
N TYR A 130 11.86 18.02 4.99
CA TYR A 130 10.82 17.09 4.54
C TYR A 130 10.11 16.38 5.69
N PHE A 131 10.84 16.00 6.74
CA PHE A 131 10.26 15.33 7.91
C PHE A 131 9.41 16.23 8.83
N LYS A 132 9.40 17.55 8.60
CA LYS A 132 8.46 18.45 9.30
C LYS A 132 7.06 18.38 8.67
N GLU A 133 7.00 18.21 7.36
CA GLU A 133 5.75 18.10 6.59
C GLU A 133 5.28 16.64 6.50
N HIS A 134 6.23 15.69 6.60
CA HIS A 134 5.98 14.25 6.53
C HIS A 134 6.60 13.57 7.76
N PRO A 135 6.01 13.75 8.96
CA PRO A 135 6.54 13.17 10.18
C PRO A 135 6.43 11.65 10.15
N CYS A 136 7.44 10.97 10.69
CA CYS A 136 7.42 9.52 10.83
C CYS A 136 7.00 9.14 12.25
N TYR A 137 6.09 8.19 12.35
CA TYR A 137 5.58 7.66 13.63
C TYR A 137 5.89 6.16 13.73
N ASN A 138 6.02 5.68 14.96
CA ASN A 138 6.06 4.24 15.25
C ASN A 138 4.64 3.64 15.29
N GLU A 139 4.56 2.34 15.60
CA GLU A 139 3.27 1.63 15.70
C GLU A 139 2.34 2.16 16.80
N ASP A 140 2.88 2.86 17.79
CA ASP A 140 2.12 3.48 18.90
C ASP A 140 1.76 4.96 18.64
N MET A 141 2.00 5.44 17.39
CA MET A 141 1.80 6.83 16.96
C MET A 141 2.71 7.83 17.70
N GLU A 142 3.86 7.39 18.19
CA GLU A 142 4.88 8.28 18.76
C GLU A 142 5.80 8.80 17.65
N LEU A 143 6.09 10.10 17.67
CA LEU A 143 6.94 10.76 16.69
C LEU A 143 8.40 10.29 16.80
N ILE A 144 8.90 9.61 15.76
CA ILE A 144 10.29 9.13 15.67
C ILE A 144 11.18 10.02 14.81
N SER A 145 10.63 10.90 13.98
CA SER A 145 11.40 11.79 13.09
C SER A 145 11.97 13.04 13.78
N SER A 146 12.27 12.93 15.06
CA SER A 146 12.78 14.04 15.88
C SER A 146 14.19 13.77 16.43
N GLY A 147 14.87 14.85 16.84
CA GLY A 147 16.17 14.78 17.50
C GLY A 147 17.38 14.66 16.56
N ILE A 148 18.57 14.89 17.15
CA ILE A 148 19.83 14.96 16.39
C ILE A 148 20.27 13.59 15.87
N ARG A 149 20.00 12.52 16.63
CA ARG A 149 20.35 11.14 16.22
C ARG A 149 19.58 10.74 14.96
N PHE A 150 18.27 11.02 14.93
CA PHE A 150 17.44 10.76 13.75
C PHE A 150 17.98 11.53 12.52
N LYS A 151 18.28 12.82 12.67
CA LYS A 151 18.80 13.65 11.58
C LYS A 151 20.12 13.12 11.00
N LEU A 152 21.05 12.72 11.86
CA LEU A 152 22.33 12.12 11.44
C LEU A 152 22.12 10.78 10.73
N GLN A 153 21.24 9.92 11.26
CA GLN A 153 20.91 8.66 10.62
C GLN A 153 20.22 8.87 9.26
N ALA A 154 19.31 9.83 9.16
CA ALA A 154 18.64 10.19 7.92
C ALA A 154 19.64 10.67 6.85
N LEU A 155 20.56 11.57 7.21
CA LEU A 155 21.63 12.04 6.30
C LEU A 155 22.52 10.89 5.81
N LEU A 156 22.95 10.01 6.71
CA LEU A 156 23.74 8.83 6.34
C LEU A 156 22.96 7.93 5.39
N THR A 157 21.70 7.69 5.68
CA THR A 157 20.79 6.86 4.84
C THR A 157 20.61 7.50 3.46
N MET A 158 20.40 8.82 3.36
CA MET A 158 20.33 9.54 2.09
C MET A 158 21.63 9.36 1.28
N TYR A 159 22.79 9.50 1.92
CA TYR A 159 24.08 9.32 1.25
C TYR A 159 24.26 7.90 0.71
N ILE A 160 23.94 6.88 1.52
CA ILE A 160 23.98 5.48 1.11
C ILE A 160 23.02 5.25 -0.07
N ARG A 161 21.78 5.73 0.01
CA ARG A 161 20.78 5.65 -1.07
C ARG A 161 21.31 6.28 -2.37
N LYS A 162 21.90 7.46 -2.30
CA LYS A 162 22.50 8.11 -3.47
C LYS A 162 23.58 7.26 -4.15
N ARG A 163 24.35 6.49 -3.37
CA ARG A 163 25.33 5.55 -3.91
C ARG A 163 24.68 4.32 -4.49
N ILE A 164 23.63 3.80 -3.85
CA ILE A 164 22.85 2.66 -4.32
C ILE A 164 22.19 2.96 -5.68
N TYR A 165 21.55 4.12 -5.82
CA TYR A 165 20.87 4.50 -7.06
C TYR A 165 21.78 4.58 -8.28
N ARG A 166 23.10 4.78 -8.08
CA ARG A 166 24.08 4.70 -9.15
C ARG A 166 24.41 3.30 -9.64
N LEU A 167 23.97 2.28 -8.90
CA LEU A 167 24.25 0.88 -9.21
C LEU A 167 23.05 0.20 -9.91
N VAL A 168 21.89 0.84 -9.91
CA VAL A 168 20.66 0.25 -10.46
C VAL A 168 20.40 0.73 -11.89
N SER A 169 19.81 -0.13 -12.71
CA SER A 169 19.40 0.17 -14.07
C SER A 169 18.06 0.90 -14.12
N ALA A 170 17.14 0.57 -13.20
CA ALA A 170 15.84 1.21 -13.05
C ALA A 170 15.30 1.10 -11.63
N THR A 171 14.26 1.88 -11.33
CA THR A 171 13.51 1.79 -10.07
C THR A 171 12.04 1.52 -10.33
N ILE A 172 11.40 0.68 -9.49
CA ILE A 172 9.96 0.45 -9.48
C ILE A 172 9.39 0.96 -8.16
N ASN A 173 8.43 1.87 -8.22
CA ASN A 173 7.96 2.64 -7.08
C ASN A 173 6.46 2.50 -6.87
N TYR A 174 5.99 2.67 -5.62
CA TYR A 174 4.58 2.63 -5.27
C TYR A 174 3.81 3.88 -5.67
N ALA A 175 4.45 5.06 -5.65
CA ALA A 175 3.77 6.34 -5.76
C ALA A 175 4.48 7.29 -6.72
N THR A 176 3.73 8.22 -7.30
CA THR A 176 4.23 9.20 -8.28
C THR A 176 5.22 10.20 -7.69
N CYS A 177 5.23 10.40 -6.36
CA CYS A 177 6.24 11.23 -5.70
C CYS A 177 7.69 10.77 -5.97
N ALA A 178 7.88 9.54 -6.49
CA ALA A 178 9.16 9.06 -6.98
C ALA A 178 9.76 9.98 -8.05
N TYR A 179 8.93 10.54 -8.95
CA TYR A 179 9.39 11.45 -10.00
C TYR A 179 9.94 12.79 -9.48
N ASP A 180 9.53 13.18 -8.27
CA ASP A 180 10.01 14.41 -7.62
C ASP A 180 11.21 14.12 -6.70
N ILE A 181 11.20 12.97 -6.03
CA ILE A 181 12.20 12.61 -5.01
C ILE A 181 13.48 12.05 -5.65
N LEU A 182 13.35 11.03 -6.52
CA LEU A 182 14.50 10.25 -6.99
C LEU A 182 15.48 11.01 -7.89
N PRO A 183 15.07 12.00 -8.70
CA PRO A 183 16.03 12.83 -9.44
C PRO A 183 17.01 13.58 -8.55
N SER A 184 16.61 13.94 -7.31
CA SER A 184 17.52 14.57 -6.33
C SER A 184 18.68 13.66 -5.92
N TYR A 185 18.53 12.35 -6.04
CA TYR A 185 19.55 11.33 -5.83
C TYR A 185 20.38 11.04 -7.07
N GLY A 186 20.03 11.62 -8.22
CA GLY A 186 20.71 11.42 -9.50
C GLY A 186 20.14 10.28 -10.34
N VAL A 187 18.90 9.85 -10.07
CA VAL A 187 18.18 8.87 -10.89
C VAL A 187 17.61 9.58 -12.11
N ASN A 188 17.81 9.01 -13.31
CA ASN A 188 17.22 9.52 -14.54
C ASN A 188 15.68 9.26 -14.51
N LYS A 189 14.90 10.28 -14.87
CA LYS A 189 13.43 10.18 -14.89
C LYS A 189 12.91 9.05 -15.79
N GLU A 190 13.59 8.76 -16.88
CA GLU A 190 13.25 7.66 -17.80
C GLU A 190 13.39 6.26 -17.18
N SER A 191 14.24 6.13 -16.14
CA SER A 191 14.45 4.88 -15.41
C SER A 191 13.56 4.75 -14.17
N ILE A 192 12.64 5.68 -13.93
CA ILE A 192 11.69 5.66 -12.82
C ILE A 192 10.34 5.11 -13.31
N PHE A 193 9.95 3.96 -12.79
CA PHE A 193 8.66 3.35 -13.06
C PHE A 193 7.76 3.43 -11.83
N VAL A 194 6.51 3.88 -12.02
CA VAL A 194 5.51 3.91 -10.95
C VAL A 194 4.46 2.87 -11.26
N ARG A 195 4.36 1.85 -10.41
CA ARG A 195 3.43 0.73 -10.55
C ARG A 195 2.13 0.90 -9.78
N TYR A 196 2.13 1.82 -8.78
CA TYR A 196 1.09 1.91 -7.75
C TYR A 196 1.01 0.65 -6.87
N ASN A 197 -0.05 0.51 -6.09
CA ASN A 197 -0.36 -0.71 -5.34
C ASN A 197 -1.79 -1.14 -5.65
N THR A 198 -2.02 -2.45 -5.77
CA THR A 198 -3.34 -3.00 -6.08
C THR A 198 -3.56 -4.31 -5.36
N GLY A 199 -4.81 -4.58 -5.00
CA GLY A 199 -5.30 -5.90 -4.61
C GLY A 199 -5.71 -6.73 -5.83
N ASP A 200 -6.50 -7.78 -5.59
CA ASP A 200 -7.10 -8.60 -6.65
C ASP A 200 -8.30 -7.89 -7.28
N THR A 201 -8.03 -7.01 -8.25
CA THR A 201 -9.10 -6.28 -8.95
C THR A 201 -9.90 -7.16 -9.90
N ASP A 202 -9.40 -8.31 -10.34
CA ASP A 202 -10.16 -9.24 -11.18
C ASP A 202 -11.26 -9.88 -10.34
N ALA A 203 -10.92 -10.38 -9.14
CA ALA A 203 -11.92 -10.90 -8.18
C ALA A 203 -12.91 -9.81 -7.74
N LEU A 204 -12.44 -8.58 -7.51
CA LEU A 204 -13.28 -7.44 -7.16
C LEU A 204 -14.31 -7.14 -8.26
N PHE A 205 -13.88 -7.06 -9.53
CA PHE A 205 -14.79 -6.77 -10.64
C PHE A 205 -15.78 -7.90 -10.89
N ASP A 206 -15.38 -9.15 -10.68
CA ASP A 206 -16.27 -10.30 -10.80
C ASP A 206 -17.29 -10.33 -9.66
N ALA A 207 -16.89 -10.03 -8.42
CA ALA A 207 -17.79 -9.88 -7.29
C ALA A 207 -18.80 -8.75 -7.52
N ARG A 208 -18.32 -7.59 -7.98
CA ARG A 208 -19.16 -6.44 -8.32
C ARG A 208 -20.23 -6.79 -9.36
N LYS A 209 -19.86 -7.46 -10.46
CA LYS A 209 -20.82 -7.91 -11.48
C LYS A 209 -21.90 -8.83 -10.92
N GLN A 210 -21.55 -9.70 -9.96
CA GLN A 210 -22.50 -10.59 -9.31
C GLN A 210 -23.45 -9.82 -8.40
N ILE A 211 -22.95 -8.82 -7.66
CA ILE A 211 -23.75 -7.98 -6.76
C ILE A 211 -24.71 -7.11 -7.57
N GLU A 212 -24.25 -6.49 -8.66
CA GLU A 212 -25.07 -5.63 -9.53
C GLU A 212 -26.24 -6.37 -10.19
N LYS A 213 -26.15 -7.69 -10.35
CA LYS A 213 -27.24 -8.53 -10.88
C LYS A 213 -28.35 -8.84 -9.86
N LYS A 214 -28.04 -8.69 -8.56
CA LYS A 214 -29.04 -8.85 -7.49
C LYS A 214 -29.85 -7.56 -7.38
N GLU A 215 -31.15 -7.68 -7.14
CA GLU A 215 -31.93 -6.48 -6.79
C GLU A 215 -31.28 -5.80 -5.59
N ARG A 216 -31.05 -4.51 -5.75
CA ARG A 216 -30.34 -3.69 -4.76
C ARG A 216 -31.23 -3.59 -3.51
N MET A 217 -30.90 -4.34 -2.47
CA MET A 217 -31.44 -4.11 -1.13
C MET A 217 -30.71 -2.86 -0.56
N LEU A 218 -31.01 -1.69 -1.14
CA LEU A 218 -30.50 -0.44 -0.58
C LEU A 218 -31.13 -0.27 0.79
N SER A 219 -30.30 -0.27 1.81
CA SER A 219 -30.65 0.41 3.04
C SER A 219 -30.98 1.86 2.64
N GLU A 220 -32.19 2.34 2.98
CA GLU A 220 -32.59 3.73 2.77
C GLU A 220 -31.71 4.67 3.63
N ARG A 221 -30.96 4.10 4.58
CA ARG A 221 -30.07 4.81 5.49
C ARG A 221 -28.73 5.14 4.82
N PRO A 222 -28.27 6.39 4.88
CA PRO A 222 -26.90 6.72 4.49
C PRO A 222 -25.91 5.90 5.32
N ARG A 223 -24.96 5.21 4.64
CA ARG A 223 -23.98 4.36 5.31
C ARG A 223 -22.56 4.87 5.06
N ILE A 224 -21.82 5.06 6.13
CA ILE A 224 -20.38 5.28 6.12
C ILE A 224 -19.70 3.93 6.34
N ILE A 225 -18.67 3.61 5.56
CA ILE A 225 -17.91 2.38 5.77
C ILE A 225 -16.43 2.66 5.99
N HIS A 226 -15.85 1.96 6.95
CA HIS A 226 -14.40 1.82 7.14
C HIS A 226 -14.03 0.34 7.07
N VAL A 227 -12.96 0.03 6.34
CA VAL A 227 -12.41 -1.33 6.24
C VAL A 227 -10.93 -1.31 6.55
N GLY A 228 -10.52 -2.06 7.56
CA GLY A 228 -9.12 -2.14 7.94
C GLY A 228 -8.87 -2.81 9.28
N ARG A 229 -7.60 -3.05 9.59
CA ARG A 229 -7.20 -3.53 10.92
C ARG A 229 -7.52 -2.47 11.97
N LEU A 230 -8.04 -2.88 13.12
CA LEU A 230 -8.32 -1.96 14.23
C LEU A 230 -7.05 -1.76 15.08
N VAL A 231 -6.20 -0.86 14.60
CA VAL A 231 -4.91 -0.49 15.18
C VAL A 231 -4.78 1.03 15.25
N LYS A 232 -3.98 1.55 16.17
CA LYS A 232 -3.87 2.99 16.47
C LYS A 232 -3.66 3.86 15.24
N TRP A 233 -2.78 3.47 14.32
CA TRP A 233 -2.47 4.27 13.14
C TRP A 233 -3.58 4.29 12.06
N LYS A 234 -4.64 3.50 12.21
CA LYS A 234 -5.84 3.59 11.35
C LYS A 234 -6.81 4.68 11.80
N ARG A 235 -6.63 5.23 13.01
CA ARG A 235 -7.36 6.36 13.57
C ARG A 235 -8.88 6.22 13.48
N VAL A 236 -9.39 5.02 13.72
CA VAL A 236 -10.84 4.76 13.78
C VAL A 236 -11.48 5.53 14.95
N ASP A 237 -10.71 5.84 15.97
CA ASP A 237 -11.07 6.73 17.08
C ASP A 237 -11.57 8.10 16.58
N ILE A 238 -10.86 8.72 15.64
CA ILE A 238 -11.23 10.01 15.03
C ILE A 238 -12.51 9.88 14.17
N LEU A 239 -12.68 8.76 13.47
CA LEU A 239 -13.90 8.52 12.71
C LEU A 239 -15.13 8.42 13.62
N ILE A 240 -15.04 7.70 14.74
CA ILE A 240 -16.13 7.59 15.72
C ILE A 240 -16.42 8.97 16.34
N GLU A 241 -15.39 9.75 16.67
CA GLU A 241 -15.56 11.12 17.18
C GLU A 241 -16.25 12.03 16.15
N ALA A 242 -15.84 11.98 14.87
CA ALA A 242 -16.49 12.72 13.80
C ALA A 242 -17.95 12.29 13.61
N PHE A 243 -18.21 10.98 13.70
CA PHE A 243 -19.54 10.42 13.55
C PHE A 243 -20.54 10.94 14.60
N LYS A 244 -20.09 11.24 15.82
CA LYS A 244 -20.90 11.93 16.84
C LYS A 244 -21.46 13.27 16.37
N THR A 245 -20.76 13.96 15.48
CA THR A 245 -21.24 15.21 14.86
C THR A 245 -22.16 14.92 13.70
N VAL A 246 -21.80 13.94 12.85
CA VAL A 246 -22.60 13.53 11.69
C VAL A 246 -24.02 13.10 12.10
N ILE A 247 -24.17 12.31 13.15
CA ILE A 247 -25.47 11.77 13.60
C ILE A 247 -26.43 12.88 14.10
N LYS A 248 -25.92 14.05 14.48
CA LYS A 248 -26.77 15.20 14.86
C LYS A 248 -27.44 15.85 13.65
N GLU A 249 -26.75 15.86 12.51
CA GLU A 249 -27.22 16.42 11.25
C GLU A 249 -27.99 15.38 10.41
N ILE A 250 -27.60 14.12 10.50
CA ILE A 250 -28.16 12.99 9.74
C ILE A 250 -28.47 11.83 10.73
N PRO A 251 -29.59 11.91 11.47
CA PRO A 251 -29.89 10.95 12.55
C PRO A 251 -29.99 9.48 12.11
N ASP A 252 -30.41 9.23 10.88
CA ASP A 252 -30.57 7.88 10.34
C ASP A 252 -29.27 7.31 9.74
N CYS A 253 -28.14 8.03 9.85
CA CYS A 253 -26.86 7.56 9.33
C CYS A 253 -26.34 6.35 10.12
N GLU A 254 -25.71 5.40 9.41
CA GLU A 254 -25.04 4.23 9.98
C GLU A 254 -23.56 4.28 9.71
N LEU A 255 -22.73 3.90 10.71
CA LEU A 255 -21.29 3.69 10.55
C LEU A 255 -20.97 2.21 10.64
N VAL A 256 -20.48 1.61 9.55
CA VAL A 256 -20.04 0.21 9.50
C VAL A 256 -18.51 0.16 9.57
N ILE A 257 -17.99 -0.55 10.56
CA ILE A 257 -16.57 -0.76 10.81
C ILE A 257 -16.24 -2.25 10.58
N VAL A 258 -15.57 -2.52 9.45
CA VAL A 258 -15.14 -3.86 9.06
C VAL A 258 -13.69 -4.04 9.46
N GLY A 259 -13.41 -4.96 10.38
CA GLY A 259 -12.04 -5.26 10.78
C GLY A 259 -11.90 -5.93 12.13
N LYS A 260 -10.67 -6.37 12.39
CA LYS A 260 -10.23 -6.92 13.69
C LYS A 260 -8.94 -6.23 14.12
N GLY A 261 -8.69 -6.18 15.40
CA GLY A 261 -7.43 -5.64 15.93
C GLY A 261 -7.49 -5.32 17.41
N PRO A 262 -6.36 -4.97 18.02
CA PRO A 262 -6.25 -4.72 19.46
C PRO A 262 -7.08 -3.52 19.94
N GLU A 263 -7.42 -2.56 19.06
CA GLU A 263 -8.20 -1.37 19.43
C GLU A 263 -9.72 -1.63 19.50
N LYS A 264 -10.18 -2.87 19.21
CA LYS A 264 -11.62 -3.19 19.14
C LYS A 264 -12.37 -2.80 20.42
N ASP A 265 -11.80 -3.16 21.57
CA ASP A 265 -12.49 -2.93 22.87
C ASP A 265 -12.52 -1.45 23.23
N SER A 266 -11.41 -0.73 23.03
CA SER A 266 -11.35 0.71 23.26
C SER A 266 -12.29 1.50 22.35
N LEU A 267 -12.39 1.11 21.08
CA LEU A 267 -13.32 1.73 20.11
C LEU A 267 -14.78 1.42 20.46
N THR A 268 -15.08 0.20 20.94
CA THR A 268 -16.42 -0.14 21.40
C THR A 268 -16.82 0.69 22.63
N GLN A 269 -15.90 0.86 23.58
CA GLN A 269 -16.13 1.70 24.74
C GLN A 269 -16.39 3.17 24.33
N GLN A 270 -15.65 3.70 23.39
CA GLN A 270 -15.86 5.05 22.84
C GLN A 270 -17.25 5.21 22.21
N VAL A 271 -17.73 4.20 21.47
CA VAL A 271 -19.10 4.19 20.89
C VAL A 271 -20.15 4.29 22.00
N ILE A 272 -20.01 3.50 23.08
CA ILE A 272 -20.93 3.50 24.23
C ILE A 272 -20.91 4.86 24.92
N GLU A 273 -19.72 5.41 25.22
CA GLU A 273 -19.57 6.71 25.88
C GLU A 273 -20.18 7.87 25.07
N TYR A 274 -20.22 7.74 23.75
CA TYR A 274 -20.84 8.74 22.88
C TYR A 274 -22.33 8.48 22.60
N GLY A 275 -22.90 7.37 23.11
CA GLY A 275 -24.29 6.99 22.90
C GLY A 275 -24.61 6.65 21.43
N LEU A 276 -23.67 6.01 20.74
CA LEU A 276 -23.76 5.69 19.29
C LEU A 276 -24.08 4.23 19.01
N ASP A 277 -24.45 3.44 20.02
CA ASP A 277 -24.64 1.98 19.95
C ASP A 277 -25.64 1.55 18.88
N ASN A 278 -26.65 2.36 18.63
CA ASN A 278 -27.70 2.08 17.65
C ASN A 278 -27.31 2.41 16.21
N ASN A 279 -26.18 3.12 16.01
CA ASN A 279 -25.77 3.64 14.71
C ASN A 279 -24.41 3.13 14.26
N VAL A 280 -23.63 2.47 15.14
CA VAL A 280 -22.31 1.92 14.82
C VAL A 280 -22.33 0.39 14.84
N VAL A 281 -21.93 -0.21 13.72
CA VAL A 281 -21.86 -1.67 13.57
C VAL A 281 -20.41 -2.11 13.40
N PHE A 282 -19.93 -2.98 14.29
CA PHE A 282 -18.66 -3.67 14.13
C PHE A 282 -18.91 -5.09 13.59
N THR A 283 -18.55 -5.34 12.34
CA THR A 283 -18.80 -6.64 11.69
C THR A 283 -17.77 -7.72 12.03
N GLY A 284 -16.60 -7.31 12.59
CA GLY A 284 -15.42 -8.15 12.60
C GLY A 284 -14.70 -8.16 11.23
N GLY A 285 -13.73 -9.05 11.05
CA GLY A 285 -13.03 -9.16 9.77
C GLY A 285 -13.85 -9.92 8.73
N ILE A 286 -14.01 -9.34 7.57
CA ILE A 286 -14.67 -9.96 6.39
C ILE A 286 -13.62 -10.13 5.31
N TYR A 287 -13.41 -11.38 4.85
CA TYR A 287 -12.40 -11.74 3.84
C TYR A 287 -13.02 -12.26 2.53
N ASP A 288 -14.30 -12.65 2.57
CA ASP A 288 -15.05 -13.05 1.38
C ASP A 288 -15.32 -11.82 0.49
N PRO A 289 -14.83 -11.79 -0.76
CA PRO A 289 -14.97 -10.62 -1.65
C PRO A 289 -16.44 -10.27 -1.97
N LEU A 290 -17.34 -11.27 -2.01
CA LEU A 290 -18.77 -11.01 -2.25
C LEU A 290 -19.43 -10.36 -1.05
N VAL A 291 -19.14 -10.87 0.16
CA VAL A 291 -19.71 -10.31 1.39
C VAL A 291 -19.18 -8.91 1.66
N LEU A 292 -17.86 -8.71 1.57
CA LEU A 292 -17.26 -7.38 1.71
C LEU A 292 -17.75 -6.42 0.64
N GLY A 293 -17.82 -6.91 -0.60
CA GLY A 293 -18.32 -6.16 -1.74
C GLY A 293 -19.76 -5.69 -1.55
N GLN A 294 -20.64 -6.51 -0.96
CA GLN A 294 -22.01 -6.13 -0.66
C GLN A 294 -22.05 -4.95 0.32
N TYR A 295 -21.27 -5.01 1.41
CA TYR A 295 -21.17 -3.89 2.37
C TYR A 295 -20.68 -2.59 1.70
N MET A 296 -19.67 -2.68 0.84
CA MET A 296 -19.15 -1.51 0.11
C MET A 296 -20.18 -0.98 -0.89
N TYR A 297 -20.82 -1.86 -1.67
CA TYR A 297 -21.78 -1.48 -2.69
C TYR A 297 -23.03 -0.80 -2.11
N GLU A 298 -23.42 -1.15 -0.89
CA GLU A 298 -24.54 -0.55 -0.16
C GLU A 298 -24.16 0.70 0.64
N SER A 299 -22.89 1.09 0.64
CA SER A 299 -22.40 2.25 1.37
C SER A 299 -22.48 3.52 0.51
N SER A 300 -22.51 4.68 1.18
CA SER A 300 -22.56 6.00 0.56
C SER A 300 -21.20 6.66 0.45
N VAL A 301 -20.28 6.33 1.37
CA VAL A 301 -18.94 6.89 1.43
C VAL A 301 -17.99 5.97 2.18
N TYR A 302 -16.76 5.89 1.71
CA TYR A 302 -15.67 5.22 2.41
C TYR A 302 -14.77 6.22 3.14
N VAL A 303 -14.41 5.92 4.38
CA VAL A 303 -13.55 6.77 5.20
C VAL A 303 -12.29 6.03 5.65
N LEU A 304 -11.14 6.64 5.37
CA LEU A 304 -9.82 6.22 5.86
C LEU A 304 -9.22 7.34 6.71
N ALA A 305 -9.42 7.29 8.03
CA ALA A 305 -9.03 8.36 8.94
C ALA A 305 -7.53 8.39 9.26
N GLY A 306 -6.81 7.32 9.01
CA GLY A 306 -5.38 7.19 9.29
C GLY A 306 -4.59 6.62 8.11
N MET A 307 -3.46 5.97 8.43
CA MET A 307 -2.53 5.43 7.42
C MET A 307 -3.20 4.50 6.41
N GLY A 308 -2.81 4.64 5.15
CA GLY A 308 -3.32 3.96 3.99
C GLY A 308 -3.36 2.42 4.03
N GLY A 309 -3.84 1.83 2.97
CA GLY A 309 -4.00 0.40 2.77
C GLY A 309 -4.80 0.11 1.51
N LEU A 310 -4.87 -1.15 1.09
CA LEU A 310 -5.56 -1.55 -0.15
C LEU A 310 -7.09 -1.41 -0.09
N SER A 311 -7.69 -1.31 1.10
CA SER A 311 -9.14 -1.15 1.24
C SER A 311 -9.69 0.13 0.60
N ILE A 312 -8.88 1.17 0.39
CA ILE A 312 -9.25 2.34 -0.39
C ILE A 312 -9.46 1.98 -1.88
N ASN A 313 -8.60 1.10 -2.43
CA ASN A 313 -8.74 0.62 -3.80
C ASN A 313 -10.03 -0.20 -3.97
N ASP A 314 -10.33 -1.05 -2.98
CA ASP A 314 -11.55 -1.85 -2.99
C ASP A 314 -12.79 -0.95 -2.96
N ALA A 315 -12.83 0.04 -2.08
CA ALA A 315 -13.93 1.01 -1.99
C ALA A 315 -14.11 1.79 -3.31
N MET A 316 -13.02 2.25 -3.92
CA MET A 316 -13.06 2.90 -5.22
C MET A 316 -13.58 1.96 -6.32
N GLY A 317 -13.21 0.67 -6.27
CA GLY A 317 -13.71 -0.35 -7.18
C GLY A 317 -15.23 -0.60 -7.07
N TYR A 318 -15.83 -0.29 -5.93
CA TYR A 318 -17.29 -0.30 -5.71
C TYR A 318 -17.95 1.07 -5.92
N SER A 319 -17.26 2.01 -6.56
CA SER A 319 -17.77 3.36 -6.85
C SER A 319 -18.13 4.16 -5.60
N LEU A 320 -17.34 4.07 -4.55
CA LEU A 320 -17.52 4.93 -3.38
C LEU A 320 -16.70 6.22 -3.51
N PRO A 321 -17.27 7.37 -3.14
CA PRO A 321 -16.48 8.56 -2.86
C PRO A 321 -15.59 8.29 -1.65
N ILE A 322 -14.39 8.87 -1.66
CA ILE A 322 -13.36 8.60 -0.65
C ILE A 322 -13.14 9.82 0.23
N ILE A 323 -13.10 9.64 1.54
CA ILE A 323 -12.57 10.64 2.47
C ILE A 323 -11.35 10.05 3.16
N CYS A 324 -10.20 10.72 3.05
CA CYS A 324 -8.96 10.28 3.69
C CYS A 324 -8.11 11.47 4.14
N SER A 325 -7.19 11.22 5.09
CA SER A 325 -6.08 12.13 5.35
C SER A 325 -4.88 11.79 4.48
N VAL A 326 -3.93 12.70 4.35
CA VAL A 326 -2.65 12.41 3.69
C VAL A 326 -1.67 11.92 4.75
N CYS A 327 -1.48 10.60 4.83
CA CYS A 327 -0.61 9.98 5.82
C CYS A 327 0.73 9.53 5.24
N ASP A 328 0.72 8.76 4.15
CA ASP A 328 1.92 8.22 3.54
C ASP A 328 2.15 8.72 2.11
N GLY A 329 1.21 9.46 1.57
CA GLY A 329 1.27 10.07 0.25
C GLY A 329 0.75 9.21 -0.90
N THR A 330 0.42 7.93 -0.69
CA THR A 330 -0.21 7.09 -1.72
C THR A 330 -1.63 7.53 -2.00
N GLU A 331 -2.30 8.13 -1.03
CA GLU A 331 -3.65 8.69 -1.16
C GLU A 331 -3.72 9.75 -2.26
N LYS A 332 -2.64 10.54 -2.47
CA LYS A 332 -2.55 11.56 -3.53
C LYS A 332 -2.59 10.99 -4.95
N ASP A 333 -2.23 9.72 -5.12
CA ASP A 333 -2.31 9.02 -6.40
C ASP A 333 -3.70 8.43 -6.67
N LEU A 334 -4.51 8.27 -5.62
CA LEU A 334 -5.83 7.65 -5.65
C LEU A 334 -6.94 8.69 -5.60
N VAL A 335 -6.80 9.72 -4.75
CA VAL A 335 -7.83 10.71 -4.50
C VAL A 335 -7.43 12.06 -5.10
N THR A 336 -8.35 12.66 -5.82
CA THR A 336 -8.29 14.06 -6.28
C THR A 336 -9.39 14.83 -5.56
N ASP A 337 -8.98 15.81 -4.73
CA ASP A 337 -9.88 16.56 -3.87
C ASP A 337 -11.00 17.24 -4.66
N GLY A 338 -12.23 17.06 -4.21
CA GLY A 338 -13.43 17.57 -4.88
C GLY A 338 -13.89 16.82 -6.14
N VAL A 339 -13.09 15.85 -6.66
CA VAL A 339 -13.37 15.08 -7.88
C VAL A 339 -13.91 13.69 -7.55
N ASN A 340 -13.16 12.87 -6.83
CA ASN A 340 -13.56 11.54 -6.44
C ASN A 340 -13.60 11.32 -4.91
N GLY A 341 -13.46 12.41 -4.14
CA GLY A 341 -13.51 12.41 -2.70
C GLY A 341 -12.98 13.70 -2.11
N TYR A 342 -12.65 13.67 -0.83
CA TYR A 342 -12.07 14.79 -0.11
C TYR A 342 -10.89 14.37 0.75
N PHE A 343 -9.89 15.25 0.82
CA PHE A 343 -8.93 15.20 1.92
C PHE A 343 -9.49 15.94 3.13
N PHE A 344 -9.22 15.41 4.31
CA PHE A 344 -9.45 16.11 5.56
C PHE A 344 -8.13 16.31 6.31
N LYS A 345 -8.10 17.32 7.18
CA LYS A 345 -6.92 17.62 8.00
C LYS A 345 -6.66 16.50 8.98
N GLU A 346 -5.50 15.88 8.89
CA GLU A 346 -5.09 14.77 9.75
C GLU A 346 -5.33 15.09 11.24
N GLY A 347 -5.99 14.16 11.94
CA GLY A 347 -6.32 14.30 13.35
C GLY A 347 -7.54 15.17 13.66
N SER A 348 -8.20 15.81 12.68
CA SER A 348 -9.34 16.67 12.91
C SER A 348 -10.68 15.94 12.72
N ALA A 349 -11.32 15.55 13.81
CA ALA A 349 -12.67 14.98 13.77
C ALA A 349 -13.72 15.95 13.23
N THR A 350 -13.55 17.25 13.49
CA THR A 350 -14.47 18.30 13.01
C THR A 350 -14.43 18.41 11.50
N ASP A 351 -13.24 18.54 10.90
CA ASP A 351 -13.09 18.63 9.44
C ASP A 351 -13.54 17.32 8.76
N LEU A 352 -13.25 16.15 9.37
CA LEU A 352 -13.75 14.87 8.87
C LEU A 352 -15.27 14.82 8.86
N ALA A 353 -15.95 15.29 9.92
CA ALA A 353 -17.40 15.34 10.00
C ALA A 353 -17.99 16.26 8.91
N GLU A 354 -17.41 17.43 8.68
CA GLU A 354 -17.83 18.37 7.63
C GLU A 354 -17.75 17.73 6.23
N LYS A 355 -16.66 17.00 5.92
CA LYS A 355 -16.50 16.29 4.63
C LYS A 355 -17.52 15.16 4.47
N ILE A 356 -17.79 14.41 5.54
CA ILE A 356 -18.82 13.36 5.54
C ILE A 356 -20.19 13.94 5.26
N ILE A 357 -20.60 14.97 6.01
CA ILE A 357 -21.89 15.66 5.84
C ILE A 357 -22.02 16.21 4.42
N ALA A 358 -20.97 16.84 3.88
CA ALA A 358 -20.98 17.39 2.52
C ALA A 358 -21.23 16.32 1.43
N ILE A 359 -20.74 15.10 1.61
CA ILE A 359 -21.02 13.98 0.68
C ILE A 359 -22.44 13.46 0.90
N LEU A 360 -22.83 13.17 2.13
CA LEU A 360 -24.12 12.55 2.43
C LEU A 360 -25.31 13.46 2.13
N SER A 361 -25.13 14.78 2.25
CA SER A 361 -26.16 15.79 1.91
C SER A 361 -26.31 16.02 0.41
N ASN A 362 -25.46 15.45 -0.44
CA ASN A 362 -25.55 15.62 -1.90
C ASN A 362 -25.35 14.26 -2.63
N PRO A 363 -26.38 13.41 -2.67
CA PRO A 363 -26.29 12.07 -3.28
C PRO A 363 -25.87 12.10 -4.76
N THR A 364 -26.28 13.13 -5.51
CA THR A 364 -25.90 13.27 -6.92
C THR A 364 -24.40 13.48 -7.07
N LYS A 365 -23.81 14.37 -6.27
CA LYS A 365 -22.36 14.61 -6.26
C LYS A 365 -21.61 13.39 -5.73
N ALA A 366 -22.12 12.73 -4.69
CA ALA A 366 -21.55 11.50 -4.16
C ALA A 366 -21.46 10.40 -5.24
N LYS A 367 -22.53 10.23 -6.02
CA LYS A 367 -22.53 9.27 -7.15
C LYS A 367 -21.49 9.63 -8.21
N GLN A 368 -21.40 10.90 -8.62
CA GLN A 368 -20.38 11.37 -9.58
C GLN A 368 -18.96 11.11 -9.06
N MET A 369 -18.69 11.43 -7.79
CA MET A 369 -17.40 11.15 -7.15
C MET A 369 -17.09 9.65 -7.13
N GLY A 370 -18.07 8.81 -6.85
CA GLY A 370 -17.92 7.37 -6.88
C GLY A 370 -17.61 6.83 -8.28
N GLU A 371 -18.23 7.37 -9.31
CA GLU A 371 -17.93 7.01 -10.71
C GLU A 371 -16.49 7.38 -11.09
N GLU A 372 -16.00 8.54 -10.65
CA GLU A 372 -14.59 8.93 -10.85
C GLU A 372 -13.63 8.03 -10.05
N SER A 373 -13.98 7.64 -8.82
CA SER A 373 -13.21 6.65 -8.05
C SER A 373 -13.08 5.32 -8.84
N TYR A 374 -14.18 4.82 -9.36
CA TYR A 374 -14.18 3.59 -10.16
C TYR A 374 -13.32 3.69 -11.41
N ARG A 375 -13.35 4.83 -12.11
CA ARG A 375 -12.49 5.06 -13.29
C ARG A 375 -11.01 4.93 -12.97
N VAL A 376 -10.56 5.46 -11.84
CA VAL A 376 -9.16 5.34 -11.40
C VAL A 376 -8.76 3.87 -11.28
N ILE A 377 -9.58 3.03 -10.64
CA ILE A 377 -9.27 1.61 -10.47
C ILE A 377 -9.37 0.87 -11.81
N ARG A 378 -10.46 1.05 -12.55
CA ARG A 378 -10.68 0.37 -13.82
C ARG A 378 -9.60 0.67 -14.85
N ASP A 379 -9.19 1.93 -14.97
CA ASP A 379 -8.37 2.38 -16.10
C ASP A 379 -6.88 2.54 -15.72
N LYS A 380 -6.56 2.79 -14.44
CA LYS A 380 -5.20 3.17 -14.03
C LYS A 380 -4.55 2.21 -13.04
N ILE A 381 -5.32 1.67 -12.06
CA ILE A 381 -4.76 0.93 -10.92
C ILE A 381 -5.46 -0.43 -10.76
N ASN A 382 -5.27 -1.32 -11.72
CA ASN A 382 -5.78 -2.69 -11.69
C ASN A 382 -4.65 -3.69 -11.93
N LEU A 383 -4.92 -4.99 -11.73
CA LEU A 383 -3.92 -6.05 -11.94
C LEU A 383 -3.28 -6.00 -13.31
N GLY A 384 -4.06 -5.73 -14.35
CA GLY A 384 -3.58 -5.67 -15.73
C GLY A 384 -2.59 -4.53 -15.96
N THR A 385 -2.96 -3.31 -15.53
CA THR A 385 -2.12 -2.12 -15.69
C THR A 385 -0.90 -2.15 -14.78
N VAL A 386 -1.06 -2.57 -13.52
CA VAL A 386 0.04 -2.68 -12.56
C VAL A 386 1.06 -3.73 -12.99
N SER A 387 0.62 -4.92 -13.43
CA SER A 387 1.53 -5.93 -13.97
C SER A 387 2.25 -5.45 -15.23
N GLN A 388 1.57 -4.67 -16.09
CA GLN A 388 2.21 -4.09 -17.28
C GLN A 388 3.36 -3.13 -16.91
N ARG A 389 3.22 -2.33 -15.84
CA ARG A 389 4.29 -1.45 -15.35
C ARG A 389 5.57 -2.21 -14.98
N TYR A 390 5.44 -3.43 -14.42
CA TYR A 390 6.59 -4.30 -14.18
C TYR A 390 7.25 -4.73 -15.49
N ILE A 391 6.45 -5.17 -16.46
CA ILE A 391 6.96 -5.59 -17.79
C ILE A 391 7.64 -4.43 -18.50
N ASP A 392 7.07 -3.23 -18.44
CA ASP A 392 7.67 -2.02 -19.04
C ASP A 392 9.06 -1.73 -18.43
N ALA A 393 9.19 -1.83 -17.10
CA ALA A 393 10.48 -1.66 -16.42
C ALA A 393 11.47 -2.78 -16.79
N PHE A 394 11.02 -4.02 -16.90
CA PHE A 394 11.85 -5.16 -17.29
C PHE A 394 12.36 -5.00 -18.74
N ASN A 395 11.47 -4.66 -19.67
CA ASN A 395 11.84 -4.42 -21.06
C ASN A 395 12.81 -3.23 -21.20
N TYR A 396 12.59 -2.16 -20.43
CA TYR A 396 13.49 -1.01 -20.44
C TYR A 396 14.93 -1.39 -20.08
N VAL A 397 15.12 -2.17 -19.01
CA VAL A 397 16.48 -2.55 -18.58
C VAL A 397 17.11 -3.61 -19.48
N MET A 398 16.32 -4.44 -20.16
CA MET A 398 16.81 -5.44 -21.12
C MET A 398 17.25 -4.80 -22.44
N ASN A 399 16.73 -3.64 -22.79
CA ASN A 399 17.07 -2.91 -24.02
C ASN A 399 18.27 -1.94 -23.83
N GLN A 400 18.85 -1.86 -22.61
CA GLN A 400 20.09 -1.14 -22.29
C GLN A 400 21.32 -2.07 -22.40
#